data_5221168ce2c28461a1053ddc1e44ffc2
#
_entry.id   5221168ce2c28461a1053ddc1e44ffc2
#
_cell.length_a   1.000
_cell.length_b   1.000
_cell.length_c   1.000
_cell.angle_alpha   90.00
_cell.angle_beta   90.00
_cell.angle_gamma   90.00
#
_symmetry.space_group_name_H-M   'P 1'
#
loop_
_entity.id
_entity.type
_entity.pdbx_description
1 polymer ?
#
loop_
_entity_poly.entity_id
_entity_poly.type
_entity_poly.pdbx_seq_one_letter_code
_entity_poly.pdbx_strand_id
1 'polypeptide(L)'
;GIRVCVGSRGLGDCYKRQVLHNACKKLASWQDDPELRELTMAVNVSSRQFRHATFVDDVARVLAITGAPSGLLKLELTESLLVEDMETTIATMTALGGYGVGFALDDFGTGYSSLSYLKRMPLDQLKIDQSFVRDLLTDPNDAAIVDTIIALSRSLGLEVIAEGVETPAQRDLLARAGCRLYQGYLFSRPLPPDLLEAFLHPAMH
;
A
#
# COMPACT_ATOMS: atom_id res chain seq x y z
N GLY A 1 11.26 3.71 4.35
CA GLY A 1 10.25 4.71 4.06
C GLY A 1 9.08 4.58 5.00
N ILE A 2 8.60 5.68 5.54
CA ILE A 2 7.42 5.70 6.39
C ILE A 2 6.21 5.86 5.48
N ARG A 3 5.15 5.10 5.72
CA ARG A 3 3.92 5.13 4.93
C ARG A 3 2.77 5.69 5.74
N VAL A 4 1.98 6.52 5.09
CA VAL A 4 0.73 7.03 5.63
C VAL A 4 -0.41 6.27 4.96
N CYS A 5 -1.09 5.42 5.71
CA CYS A 5 -2.29 4.72 5.24
C CYS A 5 -3.53 5.52 5.62
N VAL A 6 -4.33 5.90 4.64
CA VAL A 6 -5.62 6.53 4.88
C VAL A 6 -6.73 5.49 4.63
N GLY A 7 -7.21 4.89 5.71
CA GLY A 7 -8.27 3.89 5.67
C GLY A 7 -9.66 4.50 5.44
N SER A 8 -10.47 3.88 4.57
CA SER A 8 -11.83 4.32 4.24
C SER A 8 -12.87 3.19 4.34
N ARG A 9 -12.83 2.37 5.39
CA ARG A 9 -13.83 1.29 5.57
C ARG A 9 -15.22 1.88 5.84
N GLY A 10 -16.18 1.56 4.97
CA GLY A 10 -17.62 1.76 5.24
C GLY A 10 -18.24 3.12 4.88
N LEU A 11 -17.57 4.01 4.16
CA LEU A 11 -18.05 5.35 3.83
C LEU A 11 -18.39 5.51 2.33
N GLY A 12 -19.38 6.36 2.00
CA GLY A 12 -19.90 6.55 0.64
C GLY A 12 -18.89 7.13 -0.36
N ASP A 13 -19.19 7.06 -1.66
CA ASP A 13 -18.28 7.41 -2.77
C ASP A 13 -17.75 8.86 -2.72
N CYS A 14 -18.53 9.80 -2.17
CA CYS A 14 -18.11 11.19 -1.99
C CYS A 14 -16.95 11.32 -1.00
N TYR A 15 -16.99 10.58 0.12
CA TYR A 15 -15.93 10.59 1.13
C TYR A 15 -14.62 9.97 0.62
N LYS A 16 -14.73 8.96 -0.23
CA LYS A 16 -13.57 8.25 -0.78
C LYS A 16 -12.78 9.10 -1.78
N ARG A 17 -13.47 9.95 -2.58
CA ARG A 17 -12.81 10.97 -3.42
C ARG A 17 -12.09 12.01 -2.56
N GLN A 18 -12.67 12.35 -1.42
CA GLN A 18 -12.08 13.27 -0.45
C GLN A 18 -10.79 12.71 0.15
N VAL A 19 -10.73 11.38 0.45
CA VAL A 19 -9.52 10.72 0.97
C VAL A 19 -8.37 10.83 -0.03
N LEU A 20 -8.59 10.50 -1.29
CA LEU A 20 -7.57 10.63 -2.34
C LEU A 20 -7.11 12.08 -2.51
N HIS A 21 -8.05 13.04 -2.55
CA HIS A 21 -7.72 14.46 -2.64
C HIS A 21 -6.87 14.93 -1.45
N ASN A 22 -7.25 14.55 -0.23
CA ASN A 22 -6.51 14.94 0.97
C ASN A 22 -5.10 14.32 0.99
N ALA A 23 -4.96 13.05 0.57
CA ALA A 23 -3.68 12.38 0.45
C ALA A 23 -2.76 13.10 -0.55
N CYS A 24 -3.27 13.43 -1.75
CA CYS A 24 -2.52 14.15 -2.76
C CYS A 24 -2.17 15.58 -2.30
N LYS A 25 -3.10 16.29 -1.66
CA LYS A 25 -2.82 17.61 -1.09
C LYS A 25 -1.70 17.56 -0.05
N LYS A 26 -1.68 16.51 0.78
CA LYS A 26 -0.63 16.30 1.78
C LYS A 26 0.71 15.99 1.13
N LEU A 27 0.76 15.11 0.14
CA LEU A 27 1.97 14.85 -0.67
C LEU A 27 2.54 16.12 -1.28
N ALA A 28 1.68 16.97 -1.84
CA ALA A 28 2.10 18.26 -2.41
C ALA A 28 2.68 19.17 -1.33
N SER A 29 2.10 19.22 -0.13
CA SER A 29 2.61 20.05 0.96
C SER A 29 3.98 19.60 1.51
N TRP A 30 4.35 18.34 1.32
CA TRP A 30 5.63 17.81 1.77
C TRP A 30 6.79 18.07 0.82
N GLN A 31 6.53 18.59 -0.39
CA GLN A 31 7.58 18.78 -1.41
C GLN A 31 8.63 19.83 -1.00
N ASP A 32 8.25 20.79 -0.18
CA ASP A 32 9.17 21.82 0.32
C ASP A 32 10.03 21.35 1.51
N ASP A 33 9.72 20.16 2.05
CA ASP A 33 10.41 19.58 3.20
C ASP A 33 11.41 18.50 2.77
N PRO A 34 12.73 18.70 2.95
CA PRO A 34 13.74 17.74 2.53
C PRO A 34 13.62 16.34 3.17
N GLU A 35 13.05 16.23 4.37
CA GLU A 35 12.88 14.96 5.07
C GLU A 35 11.60 14.23 4.65
N LEU A 36 10.57 14.95 4.22
CA LEU A 36 9.27 14.41 3.89
C LEU A 36 9.02 14.24 2.39
N ARG A 37 9.71 15.01 1.53
CA ARG A 37 9.45 15.08 0.09
C ARG A 37 9.59 13.75 -0.68
N GLU A 38 10.29 12.77 -0.11
CA GLU A 38 10.48 11.45 -0.72
C GLU A 38 9.55 10.37 -0.13
N LEU A 39 8.70 10.76 0.82
CA LEU A 39 7.74 9.83 1.42
C LEU A 39 6.64 9.46 0.44
N THR A 40 6.32 8.19 0.41
CA THR A 40 5.19 7.68 -0.38
C THR A 40 3.92 7.67 0.46
N MET A 41 2.79 7.99 -0.16
CA MET A 41 1.46 7.92 0.45
C MET A 41 0.67 6.79 -0.18
N ALA A 42 0.24 5.84 0.64
CA ALA A 42 -0.61 4.74 0.21
C ALA A 42 -2.08 5.05 0.52
N VAL A 43 -2.95 4.80 -0.46
CA VAL A 43 -4.39 5.03 -0.36
C VAL A 43 -5.14 3.77 -0.71
N ASN A 44 -5.94 3.27 0.22
CA ASN A 44 -6.83 2.13 -0.01
C ASN A 44 -7.94 2.48 -0.99
N VAL A 45 -8.09 1.68 -2.05
CA VAL A 45 -9.13 1.82 -3.07
C VAL A 45 -10.01 0.59 -3.07
N SER A 46 -11.33 0.81 -2.93
CA SER A 46 -12.28 -0.29 -3.02
C SER A 46 -12.45 -0.78 -4.45
N SER A 47 -12.79 -2.06 -4.63
CA SER A 47 -13.08 -2.67 -5.93
C SER A 47 -14.13 -1.89 -6.72
N ARG A 48 -15.16 -1.36 -6.03
CA ARG A 48 -16.20 -0.54 -6.66
C ARG A 48 -15.67 0.78 -7.22
N GLN A 49 -14.78 1.46 -6.50
CA GLN A 49 -14.16 2.71 -6.98
C GLN A 49 -13.24 2.44 -8.17
N PHE A 50 -12.39 1.42 -8.03
CA PHE A 50 -11.40 1.08 -9.04
C PHE A 50 -12.04 0.76 -10.40
N ARG A 51 -13.21 0.11 -10.39
CA ARG A 51 -13.97 -0.23 -11.60
C ARG A 51 -14.88 0.88 -12.12
N HIS A 52 -14.94 2.01 -11.45
CA HIS A 52 -15.76 3.12 -11.95
C HIS A 52 -15.16 3.71 -13.21
N ALA A 53 -15.97 3.89 -14.26
CA ALA A 53 -15.51 4.32 -15.58
C ALA A 53 -14.72 5.64 -15.59
N THR A 54 -14.98 6.53 -14.61
CA THR A 54 -14.28 7.83 -14.47
C THR A 54 -13.09 7.77 -13.52
N PHE A 55 -12.72 6.59 -12.98
CA PHE A 55 -11.72 6.51 -11.92
C PHE A 55 -10.35 7.03 -12.36
N VAL A 56 -9.89 6.67 -13.55
CA VAL A 56 -8.63 7.16 -14.13
C VAL A 56 -8.65 8.68 -14.24
N ASP A 57 -9.73 9.24 -14.79
CA ASP A 57 -9.89 10.70 -14.95
C ASP A 57 -9.98 11.42 -13.61
N ASP A 58 -10.64 10.80 -12.62
CA ASP A 58 -10.75 11.36 -11.27
C ASP A 58 -9.37 11.44 -10.60
N VAL A 59 -8.55 10.38 -10.69
CA VAL A 59 -7.18 10.38 -10.15
C VAL A 59 -6.31 11.40 -10.88
N ALA A 60 -6.32 11.40 -12.22
CA ALA A 60 -5.56 12.35 -13.02
C ALA A 60 -5.92 13.81 -12.69
N ARG A 61 -7.22 14.08 -12.52
CA ARG A 61 -7.72 15.42 -12.12
C ARG A 61 -7.23 15.81 -10.73
N VAL A 62 -7.25 14.90 -9.76
CA VAL A 62 -6.78 15.16 -8.39
C VAL A 62 -5.28 15.47 -8.40
N LEU A 63 -4.47 14.69 -9.11
CA LEU A 63 -3.03 14.95 -9.25
C LEU A 63 -2.78 16.33 -9.88
N ALA A 64 -3.49 16.67 -10.96
CA ALA A 64 -3.35 17.96 -11.64
C ALA A 64 -3.75 19.16 -10.75
N ILE A 65 -4.84 19.05 -9.99
CA ILE A 65 -5.33 20.13 -9.11
C ILE A 65 -4.42 20.33 -7.89
N THR A 66 -3.89 19.24 -7.33
CA THR A 66 -3.07 19.31 -6.10
C THR A 66 -1.61 19.57 -6.38
N GLY A 67 -1.12 19.27 -7.58
CA GLY A 67 0.31 19.29 -7.91
C GLY A 67 1.11 18.19 -7.22
N ALA A 68 0.45 17.15 -6.69
CA ALA A 68 1.12 16.05 -6.01
C ALA A 68 2.03 15.27 -6.97
N PRO A 69 3.26 14.92 -6.58
CA PRO A 69 4.12 14.06 -7.38
C PRO A 69 3.51 12.66 -7.47
N SER A 70 3.07 12.29 -8.66
CA SER A 70 2.33 11.05 -8.90
C SER A 70 3.12 9.79 -8.52
N GLY A 71 4.44 9.80 -8.68
CA GLY A 71 5.32 8.68 -8.31
C GLY A 71 5.40 8.40 -6.81
N LEU A 72 4.90 9.32 -5.97
CA LEU A 72 4.82 9.14 -4.52
C LEU A 72 3.43 8.69 -4.07
N LEU A 73 2.44 8.64 -4.96
CA LEU A 73 1.12 8.08 -4.69
C LEU A 73 1.12 6.58 -5.00
N LYS A 74 0.74 5.75 -4.03
CA LYS A 74 0.46 4.32 -4.23
C LYS A 74 -1.02 4.06 -3.95
N LEU A 75 -1.64 3.25 -4.80
CA LEU A 75 -3.00 2.76 -4.58
C LEU A 75 -2.94 1.33 -4.05
N GLU A 76 -3.57 1.09 -2.91
CA GLU A 76 -3.67 -0.23 -2.30
C GLU A 76 -4.96 -0.90 -2.75
N LEU A 77 -4.83 -2.07 -3.36
CA LEU A 77 -5.92 -2.87 -3.92
C LEU A 77 -5.98 -4.19 -3.18
N THR A 78 -7.16 -4.60 -2.74
CA THR A 78 -7.32 -5.92 -2.10
C THR A 78 -7.31 -7.04 -3.14
N GLU A 79 -6.86 -8.23 -2.74
CA GLU A 79 -6.83 -9.42 -3.58
C GLU A 79 -8.21 -9.75 -4.22
N SER A 80 -9.31 -9.45 -3.53
CA SER A 80 -10.67 -9.66 -4.03
C SER A 80 -11.01 -8.89 -5.31
N LEU A 81 -10.32 -7.77 -5.58
CA LEU A 81 -10.49 -7.03 -6.84
C LEU A 81 -10.15 -7.87 -8.07
N LEU A 82 -9.24 -8.82 -7.90
CA LEU A 82 -8.64 -9.61 -8.99
C LEU A 82 -9.58 -10.72 -9.49
N VAL A 83 -10.62 -11.06 -8.74
CA VAL A 83 -11.48 -12.22 -9.04
C VAL A 83 -12.52 -11.91 -10.13
N GLU A 84 -12.99 -10.66 -10.26
CA GLU A 84 -14.19 -10.37 -11.04
C GLU A 84 -13.91 -9.95 -12.49
N ASP A 85 -12.94 -9.07 -12.75
CA ASP A 85 -12.59 -8.60 -14.11
C ASP A 85 -11.12 -8.19 -14.19
N MET A 86 -10.28 -9.14 -14.51
CA MET A 86 -8.84 -8.97 -14.55
C MET A 86 -8.35 -8.06 -15.68
N GLU A 87 -8.93 -8.20 -16.88
CA GLU A 87 -8.46 -7.44 -18.05
C GLU A 87 -8.73 -5.94 -17.86
N THR A 88 -9.92 -5.59 -17.40
CA THR A 88 -10.27 -4.20 -17.07
C THR A 88 -9.41 -3.68 -15.92
N THR A 89 -9.12 -4.52 -14.92
CA THR A 89 -8.24 -4.16 -13.81
C THR A 89 -6.83 -3.82 -14.29
N ILE A 90 -6.21 -4.69 -15.11
CA ILE A 90 -4.88 -4.45 -15.68
C ILE A 90 -4.86 -3.19 -16.57
N ALA A 91 -5.90 -2.99 -17.38
CA ALA A 91 -5.99 -1.80 -18.24
C ALA A 91 -6.05 -0.52 -17.41
N THR A 92 -6.86 -0.50 -16.35
CA THR A 92 -6.96 0.64 -15.42
C THR A 92 -5.63 0.90 -14.70
N MET A 93 -4.96 -0.16 -14.20
CA MET A 93 -3.63 -0.04 -13.58
C MET A 93 -2.60 0.51 -14.57
N THR A 94 -2.60 0.00 -15.81
CA THR A 94 -1.67 0.46 -16.86
C THR A 94 -1.89 1.93 -17.19
N ALA A 95 -3.16 2.37 -17.31
CA ALA A 95 -3.50 3.77 -17.57
C ALA A 95 -3.01 4.68 -16.43
N LEU A 96 -3.23 4.31 -15.17
CA LEU A 96 -2.78 5.07 -14.01
C LEU A 96 -1.25 5.02 -13.84
N GLY A 97 -0.62 3.88 -14.14
CA GLY A 97 0.84 3.75 -14.19
C GLY A 97 1.46 4.69 -15.21
N GLY A 98 0.78 5.00 -16.33
CA GLY A 98 1.17 6.02 -17.29
C GLY A 98 1.25 7.44 -16.71
N TYR A 99 0.54 7.72 -15.63
CA TYR A 99 0.67 8.96 -14.83
C TYR A 99 1.76 8.86 -13.76
N GLY A 100 2.36 7.69 -13.56
CA GLY A 100 3.39 7.45 -12.54
C GLY A 100 2.85 6.93 -11.21
N VAL A 101 1.54 6.65 -11.10
CA VAL A 101 0.94 6.11 -9.88
C VAL A 101 1.36 4.67 -9.64
N GLY A 102 1.84 4.36 -8.43
CA GLY A 102 2.24 3.01 -8.04
C GLY A 102 1.09 2.18 -7.46
N PHE A 103 1.29 0.85 -7.40
CA PHE A 103 0.29 -0.10 -6.90
C PHE A 103 0.86 -1.06 -5.87
N ALA A 104 0.09 -1.29 -4.81
CA ALA A 104 0.33 -2.34 -3.83
C ALA A 104 -0.88 -3.29 -3.77
N LEU A 105 -0.62 -4.58 -3.67
CA LEU A 105 -1.65 -5.58 -3.44
C LEU A 105 -1.74 -5.88 -1.95
N ASP A 106 -2.91 -5.58 -1.37
CA ASP A 106 -3.22 -5.70 0.05
C ASP A 106 -3.83 -7.05 0.41
N ASP A 107 -3.73 -7.45 1.68
CA ASP A 107 -4.27 -8.71 2.25
C ASP A 107 -3.81 -9.97 1.48
N PHE A 108 -2.58 -9.97 0.89
CA PHE A 108 -2.13 -11.05 0.02
C PHE A 108 -1.91 -12.36 0.79
N GLY A 109 -2.45 -13.44 0.22
CA GLY A 109 -2.39 -14.79 0.76
C GLY A 109 -3.68 -15.25 1.43
N THR A 110 -4.68 -14.37 1.59
CA THR A 110 -5.98 -14.71 2.20
C THR A 110 -7.02 -15.17 1.18
N GLY A 111 -6.75 -15.00 -0.12
CA GLY A 111 -7.67 -15.27 -1.21
C GLY A 111 -7.14 -16.27 -2.25
N TYR A 112 -7.73 -16.25 -3.45
CA TYR A 112 -7.44 -17.16 -4.57
C TYR A 112 -6.69 -16.46 -5.71
N SER A 113 -5.60 -15.76 -5.43
CA SER A 113 -4.81 -15.14 -6.51
C SER A 113 -4.14 -16.16 -7.40
N SER A 114 -4.45 -16.15 -8.69
CA SER A 114 -3.69 -16.89 -9.66
C SER A 114 -2.33 -16.23 -9.92
N LEU A 115 -1.24 -16.96 -9.75
CA LEU A 115 0.13 -16.49 -10.02
C LEU A 115 0.30 -15.97 -11.46
N SER A 116 -0.49 -16.51 -12.41
CA SER A 116 -0.47 -16.06 -13.80
C SER A 116 -0.96 -14.63 -13.95
N TYR A 117 -1.90 -14.21 -13.13
CA TYR A 117 -2.41 -12.84 -13.12
C TYR A 117 -1.48 -11.88 -12.40
N LEU A 118 -0.94 -12.30 -11.26
CA LEU A 118 0.02 -11.50 -10.50
C LEU A 118 1.22 -11.05 -11.38
N LYS A 119 1.72 -11.96 -12.24
CA LYS A 119 2.81 -11.66 -13.18
C LYS A 119 2.43 -10.59 -14.24
N ARG A 120 1.15 -10.45 -14.58
CA ARG A 120 0.68 -9.52 -15.64
C ARG A 120 0.35 -8.14 -15.10
N MET A 121 0.14 -8.02 -13.79
CA MET A 121 -0.20 -6.74 -13.17
C MET A 121 1.02 -5.86 -13.00
N PRO A 122 0.92 -4.56 -13.30
CA PRO A 122 1.98 -3.59 -13.03
C PRO A 122 2.00 -3.21 -11.54
N LEU A 123 2.33 -4.17 -10.68
CA LEU A 123 2.47 -3.99 -9.24
C LEU A 123 3.89 -3.55 -8.90
N ASP A 124 4.03 -2.73 -7.86
CA ASP A 124 5.31 -2.40 -7.23
C ASP A 124 5.51 -3.21 -5.95
N GLN A 125 4.42 -3.64 -5.30
CA GLN A 125 4.52 -4.15 -3.95
C GLN A 125 3.43 -5.16 -3.60
N LEU A 126 3.80 -6.15 -2.76
CA LEU A 126 2.88 -7.06 -2.06
C LEU A 126 2.90 -6.77 -0.57
N LYS A 127 1.72 -6.82 0.07
CA LYS A 127 1.56 -6.66 1.52
C LYS A 127 1.15 -8.01 2.11
N ILE A 128 1.94 -8.52 3.04
CA ILE A 128 1.64 -9.75 3.79
C ILE A 128 0.59 -9.40 4.82
N ASP A 129 -0.57 -10.08 4.76
CA ASP A 129 -1.67 -9.86 5.70
C ASP A 129 -1.25 -10.07 7.15
N GLN A 130 -1.78 -9.24 8.05
CA GLN A 130 -1.47 -9.27 9.47
C GLN A 130 -1.82 -10.60 10.15
N SER A 131 -2.75 -11.39 9.62
CA SER A 131 -3.12 -12.69 10.21
C SER A 131 -1.93 -13.66 10.21
N PHE A 132 -1.15 -13.70 9.13
CA PHE A 132 0.05 -14.52 9.03
C PHE A 132 1.21 -13.98 9.89
N VAL A 133 1.31 -12.66 10.03
CA VAL A 133 2.35 -12.03 10.85
C VAL A 133 2.09 -12.21 12.34
N ARG A 134 0.81 -12.19 12.76
CA ARG A 134 0.41 -12.37 14.16
C ARG A 134 0.89 -13.70 14.73
N ASP A 135 0.68 -14.78 13.99
CA ASP A 135 0.95 -16.14 14.45
C ASP A 135 2.29 -16.70 13.94
N LEU A 136 3.10 -15.85 13.26
CA LEU A 136 4.38 -16.17 12.63
C LEU A 136 5.39 -16.90 13.52
N LEU A 137 5.39 -16.65 14.82
CA LEU A 137 6.32 -17.26 15.79
C LEU A 137 5.81 -18.58 16.36
N THR A 138 4.54 -18.90 16.19
CA THR A 138 3.84 -20.01 16.86
C THR A 138 3.22 -21.02 15.90
N ASP A 139 2.88 -20.59 14.69
CA ASP A 139 2.33 -21.48 13.64
C ASP A 139 3.34 -21.68 12.50
N PRO A 140 3.88 -22.90 12.31
CA PRO A 140 4.78 -23.22 11.20
C PRO A 140 4.15 -23.04 9.81
N ASN A 141 2.81 -23.14 9.68
CA ASN A 141 2.14 -22.96 8.40
C ASN A 141 2.15 -21.48 8.02
N ASP A 142 1.86 -20.58 8.96
CA ASP A 142 1.92 -19.13 8.72
C ASP A 142 3.35 -18.68 8.37
N ALA A 143 4.34 -19.22 9.08
CA ALA A 143 5.75 -18.99 8.75
C ALA A 143 6.09 -19.45 7.32
N ALA A 144 5.63 -20.61 6.88
CA ALA A 144 5.84 -21.13 5.52
C ALA A 144 5.11 -20.27 4.46
N ILE A 145 3.91 -19.77 4.77
CA ILE A 145 3.18 -18.85 3.88
C ILE A 145 3.96 -17.53 3.72
N VAL A 146 4.42 -16.95 4.83
CA VAL A 146 5.22 -15.72 4.82
C VAL A 146 6.50 -15.90 3.99
N ASP A 147 7.25 -16.97 4.21
CA ASP A 147 8.46 -17.29 3.43
C ASP A 147 8.15 -17.44 1.94
N THR A 148 7.02 -18.07 1.61
CA THR A 148 6.56 -18.25 0.21
C THR A 148 6.24 -16.92 -0.43
N ILE A 149 5.52 -16.02 0.26
CA ILE A 149 5.17 -14.68 -0.25
C ILE A 149 6.44 -13.85 -0.49
N ILE A 150 7.40 -13.91 0.44
CA ILE A 150 8.68 -13.19 0.31
C ILE A 150 9.48 -13.71 -0.91
N ALA A 151 9.55 -15.03 -1.07
CA ALA A 151 10.24 -15.63 -2.21
C ALA A 151 9.56 -15.28 -3.55
N LEU A 152 8.23 -15.29 -3.58
CA LEU A 152 7.43 -14.92 -4.75
C LEU A 152 7.66 -13.44 -5.12
N SER A 153 7.57 -12.53 -4.15
CA SER A 153 7.81 -11.10 -4.37
C SER A 153 9.18 -10.85 -4.97
N ARG A 154 10.22 -11.51 -4.42
CA ARG A 154 11.58 -11.44 -4.96
C ARG A 154 11.66 -11.93 -6.40
N SER A 155 10.99 -13.05 -6.72
CA SER A 155 11.01 -13.64 -8.07
C SER A 155 10.31 -12.78 -9.11
N LEU A 156 9.33 -11.97 -8.68
CA LEU A 156 8.59 -11.03 -9.51
C LEU A 156 9.19 -9.62 -9.54
N GLY A 157 10.25 -9.36 -8.76
CA GLY A 157 10.86 -8.03 -8.66
C GLY A 157 10.01 -7.02 -7.87
N LEU A 158 9.10 -7.51 -7.01
CA LEU A 158 8.21 -6.69 -6.20
C LEU A 158 8.81 -6.44 -4.81
N GLU A 159 8.54 -5.27 -4.25
CA GLU A 159 8.76 -5.03 -2.83
C GLU A 159 7.78 -5.86 -1.99
N VAL A 160 8.19 -6.26 -0.80
CA VAL A 160 7.30 -6.92 0.16
C VAL A 160 7.24 -6.13 1.47
N ILE A 161 6.03 -5.92 1.97
CA ILE A 161 5.74 -5.31 3.29
C ILE A 161 5.05 -6.32 4.17
N ALA A 162 5.45 -6.43 5.43
CA ALA A 162 4.74 -7.18 6.44
C ALA A 162 3.87 -6.25 7.29
N GLU A 163 2.59 -6.57 7.41
CA GLU A 163 1.63 -5.82 8.21
C GLU A 163 1.42 -6.42 9.60
N GLY A 164 1.00 -5.58 10.55
CA GLY A 164 0.69 -6.03 11.89
C GLY A 164 1.92 -6.49 12.70
N VAL A 165 3.11 -5.96 12.41
CA VAL A 165 4.32 -6.26 13.19
C VAL A 165 4.22 -5.56 14.54
N GLU A 166 4.13 -6.34 15.62
CA GLU A 166 3.92 -5.85 16.99
C GLU A 166 5.13 -6.10 17.90
N THR A 167 6.00 -7.05 17.55
CA THR A 167 7.12 -7.45 18.40
C THR A 167 8.47 -7.42 17.66
N PRO A 168 9.59 -7.17 18.37
CA PRO A 168 10.94 -7.28 17.80
C PRO A 168 11.23 -8.67 17.24
N ALA A 169 10.70 -9.74 17.87
CA ALA A 169 10.92 -11.12 17.43
C ALA A 169 10.27 -11.39 16.05
N GLN A 170 9.06 -10.87 15.80
CA GLN A 170 8.42 -10.93 14.48
C GLN A 170 9.25 -10.20 13.43
N ARG A 171 9.64 -8.94 13.72
CA ARG A 171 10.50 -8.15 12.83
C ARG A 171 11.78 -8.88 12.48
N ASP A 172 12.47 -9.47 13.48
CA ASP A 172 13.76 -10.12 13.28
C ASP A 172 13.61 -11.41 12.45
N LEU A 173 12.50 -12.14 12.60
CA LEU A 173 12.21 -13.31 11.76
C LEU A 173 11.93 -12.89 10.31
N LEU A 174 11.09 -11.89 10.10
CA LEU A 174 10.81 -11.32 8.79
C LEU A 174 12.08 -10.81 8.10
N ALA A 175 12.96 -10.12 8.86
CA ALA A 175 14.25 -9.63 8.34
C ALA A 175 15.14 -10.77 7.86
N ARG A 176 15.22 -11.88 8.61
CA ARG A 176 15.98 -13.10 8.20
C ARG A 176 15.40 -13.73 6.95
N ALA A 177 14.07 -13.74 6.80
CA ALA A 177 13.40 -14.22 5.59
C ALA A 177 13.62 -13.30 4.37
N GLY A 178 14.04 -12.04 4.60
CA GLY A 178 14.34 -11.06 3.54
C GLY A 178 13.30 -9.98 3.36
N CYS A 179 12.27 -9.92 4.20
CA CYS A 179 11.37 -8.77 4.28
C CYS A 179 12.04 -7.66 5.10
N ARG A 180 12.09 -6.43 4.54
CA ARG A 180 12.74 -5.28 5.17
C ARG A 180 11.80 -4.09 5.37
N LEU A 181 10.57 -4.19 4.91
CA LEU A 181 9.57 -3.17 5.09
C LEU A 181 8.48 -3.71 6.01
N TYR A 182 8.14 -2.94 7.02
CA TYR A 182 7.23 -3.36 8.08
C TYR A 182 6.24 -2.25 8.40
N GLN A 183 5.03 -2.66 8.76
CA GLN A 183 4.00 -1.80 9.31
C GLN A 183 3.37 -2.47 10.53
N GLY A 184 3.17 -1.71 11.60
CA GLY A 184 2.52 -2.25 12.81
C GLY A 184 2.82 -1.47 14.07
N TYR A 185 2.23 -1.92 15.16
CA TYR A 185 2.28 -1.23 16.47
C TYR A 185 3.65 -1.28 17.14
N LEU A 186 4.56 -2.10 16.63
CA LEU A 186 5.96 -2.04 17.07
C LEU A 186 6.58 -0.66 16.80
N PHE A 187 6.15 0.03 15.74
CA PHE A 187 6.71 1.32 15.32
C PHE A 187 5.85 2.48 15.79
N SER A 188 4.56 2.47 15.45
CA SER A 188 3.60 3.46 15.89
C SER A 188 2.17 2.94 15.70
N ARG A 189 1.25 3.40 16.54
CA ARG A 189 -0.18 3.35 16.27
C ARG A 189 -0.52 4.40 15.19
N PRO A 190 -1.69 4.27 14.50
CA PRO A 190 -2.14 5.31 13.58
C PRO A 190 -2.14 6.68 14.24
N LEU A 191 -1.52 7.66 13.58
CA LEU A 191 -1.41 9.02 14.05
C LEU A 191 -2.24 9.96 13.17
N PRO A 192 -2.85 11.00 13.74
CA PRO A 192 -3.35 12.13 12.97
C PRO A 192 -2.22 12.78 12.14
N PRO A 193 -2.52 13.40 10.98
CA PRO A 193 -1.49 13.96 10.10
C PRO A 193 -0.49 14.89 10.79
N ASP A 194 -0.95 15.77 11.67
CA ASP A 194 -0.08 16.73 12.36
C ASP A 194 0.87 16.06 13.37
N LEU A 195 0.41 14.98 14.04
CA LEU A 195 1.24 14.19 14.93
C LEU A 195 2.21 13.29 14.16
N LEU A 196 1.83 12.87 12.94
CA LEU A 196 2.72 12.11 12.07
C LEU A 196 3.95 12.95 11.68
N GLU A 197 3.75 14.19 11.26
CA GLU A 197 4.86 15.09 10.92
C GLU A 197 5.80 15.31 12.10
N ALA A 198 5.25 15.55 13.29
CA ALA A 198 6.06 15.65 14.52
C ALA A 198 6.82 14.34 14.85
N PHE A 199 6.23 13.19 14.54
CA PHE A 199 6.89 11.88 14.72
C PHE A 199 8.03 11.66 13.72
N LEU A 200 7.91 12.21 12.50
CA LEU A 200 8.90 12.10 11.43
C LEU A 200 10.10 13.07 11.63
N HIS A 201 9.90 14.15 12.39
CA HIS A 201 10.95 15.11 12.77
C HIS A 201 11.36 14.96 14.24
N PRO A 202 12.01 13.86 14.66
CA PRO A 202 12.35 13.66 16.07
C PRO A 202 13.44 14.61 16.60
N ALA A 203 14.02 15.45 15.78
CA ALA A 203 15.21 16.23 16.10
C ALA A 203 14.95 17.67 16.57
N MET A 204 13.70 18.07 16.83
CA MET A 204 13.38 19.42 17.32
C MET A 204 12.94 19.48 18.79
N HIS A 205 13.38 18.50 19.63
CA HIS A 205 13.20 18.62 21.08
C HIS A 205 14.48 18.33 21.84
#